data_19d3ddd5f64b7aca49401ec2d271db7b
#
_entry.id   19d3ddd5f64b7aca49401ec2d271db7b
#
_cell.length_a   1.000
_cell.length_b   1.000
_cell.length_c   1.000
_cell.angle_alpha   90.00
_cell.angle_beta   90.00
_cell.angle_gamma   90.00
#
_symmetry.space_group_name_H-M   'P 1'
#
loop_
_entity.id
_entity.type
_entity.pdbx_description
1 polymer ?
#
loop_
_entity_poly.entity_id
_entity_poly.type
_entity_poly.pdbx_seq_one_letter_code
_entity_poly.pdbx_strand_id
1 'polypeptide(L)'
;MKKVLLLTAFCFVALTALFSQFRSKYPDIPIVDVHIHPNTVQHASNLLKVSAFLKEKHDCNLAFWVALTDPGKATADSIITAANRRMLFTASQMSPARGLTITAEQVIDKIRNDGYIGMKFWFGPPYRTLRDGQEGITRIDDPRFAEFFAKLEKANVLMTSLHIADPNQVYGDRGEWLKDPVYYWEQIRAFENVVAKYPNLTIVAAHGAWLVCQDAQLDFLRYMLTSYPNLYLDISATCQYMPLVNTDNLRDIYIEFQDRLLFGTDGGRVNDEQINYITERYANFFAILETDQVVPSGFFGNNPTKGLHLPKEVLEKIYYKNALKLYPGLKEAMGL
;
A
#
# COMPACT_ATOMS: atom_id res chain seq x y z
N MET A 1 56.49 7.87 -50.80
CA MET A 1 55.16 8.33 -50.38
C MET A 1 54.76 7.56 -49.11
N LYS A 2 54.92 8.20 -47.94
CA LYS A 2 54.58 7.60 -46.61
C LYS A 2 53.12 7.92 -46.30
N LYS A 3 52.28 6.88 -46.13
CA LYS A 3 50.96 7.02 -45.69
C LYS A 3 50.97 7.16 -44.14
N VAL A 4 50.56 8.32 -43.67
CA VAL A 4 50.30 8.57 -42.24
C VAL A 4 48.92 7.99 -41.89
N LEU A 5 48.90 6.96 -41.04
CA LEU A 5 47.69 6.44 -40.45
C LEU A 5 47.34 7.32 -39.23
N LEU A 6 46.26 8.09 -39.32
CA LEU A 6 45.68 8.80 -38.16
C LEU A 6 44.85 7.81 -37.40
N LEU A 7 45.32 7.39 -36.23
CA LEU A 7 44.51 6.64 -35.23
C LEU A 7 43.69 7.67 -34.45
N THR A 8 42.41 7.81 -34.78
CA THR A 8 41.45 8.52 -33.93
C THR A 8 41.04 7.57 -32.81
N ALA A 9 41.63 7.78 -31.63
CA ALA A 9 41.14 7.16 -30.38
C ALA A 9 39.80 7.80 -30.03
N PHE A 10 38.72 7.08 -30.28
CA PHE A 10 37.40 7.39 -29.71
C PHE A 10 37.46 7.07 -28.22
N CYS A 11 37.68 8.08 -27.39
CA CYS A 11 37.40 8.00 -25.97
C CYS A 11 35.87 7.87 -25.79
N PHE A 12 35.39 6.66 -25.66
CA PHE A 12 34.09 6.41 -25.07
C PHE A 12 34.19 6.81 -23.58
N VAL A 13 33.92 8.06 -23.27
CA VAL A 13 33.55 8.47 -21.94
C VAL A 13 32.17 7.86 -21.73
N ALA A 14 32.13 6.69 -21.09
CA ALA A 14 30.93 6.19 -20.49
C ALA A 14 30.52 7.25 -19.45
N LEU A 15 29.61 8.13 -19.81
CA LEU A 15 28.81 8.87 -18.84
C LEU A 15 27.95 7.82 -18.13
N THR A 16 28.53 7.14 -17.14
CA THR A 16 27.76 6.67 -16.02
C THR A 16 27.26 7.94 -15.33
N ALA A 17 26.05 8.35 -15.67
CA ALA A 17 25.33 9.27 -14.82
C ALA A 17 25.38 8.61 -13.44
N LEU A 18 26.21 9.15 -12.55
CA LEU A 18 26.16 8.92 -11.12
C LEU A 18 24.82 9.49 -10.70
N PHE A 19 23.74 8.68 -10.83
CA PHE A 19 22.55 8.93 -10.07
C PHE A 19 23.02 8.85 -8.63
N SER A 20 23.13 10.01 -7.98
CA SER A 20 23.40 10.08 -6.56
C SER A 20 22.36 9.18 -5.91
N GLN A 21 22.83 8.15 -5.19
CA GLN A 21 21.94 7.26 -4.44
C GLN A 21 21.03 8.13 -3.58
N PHE A 22 19.71 7.93 -3.68
CA PHE A 22 18.74 8.69 -2.89
C PHE A 22 19.10 8.60 -1.41
N ARG A 23 19.06 9.75 -0.73
CA ARG A 23 19.10 9.88 0.73
C ARG A 23 18.00 10.83 1.17
N SER A 24 17.23 10.43 2.16
CA SER A 24 16.16 11.24 2.71
C SER A 24 16.72 12.52 3.33
N LYS A 25 16.04 13.64 3.10
CA LYS A 25 16.30 14.90 3.80
C LYS A 25 15.71 14.92 5.21
N TYR A 26 14.98 13.87 5.59
CA TYR A 26 14.20 13.79 6.82
C TYR A 26 14.50 12.52 7.63
N PRO A 27 15.78 12.29 8.03
CA PRO A 27 16.23 11.04 8.66
C PRO A 27 15.55 10.73 9.99
N ASP A 28 14.94 11.73 10.63
CA ASP A 28 14.31 11.59 11.95
C ASP A 28 12.80 11.34 11.87
N ILE A 29 12.19 11.49 10.69
CA ILE A 29 10.77 11.17 10.54
C ILE A 29 10.60 9.65 10.59
N PRO A 30 9.85 9.11 11.59
CA PRO A 30 9.55 7.68 11.59
C PRO A 30 8.59 7.33 10.47
N ILE A 31 8.78 6.18 9.84
CA ILE A 31 7.92 5.69 8.78
C ILE A 31 7.21 4.43 9.27
N VAL A 32 5.90 4.40 9.14
CA VAL A 32 5.04 3.25 9.40
C VAL A 32 4.55 2.71 8.07
N ASP A 33 4.91 1.48 7.74
CA ASP A 33 4.33 0.78 6.59
C ASP A 33 3.06 0.05 7.05
N VAL A 34 1.90 0.58 6.67
CA VAL A 34 0.60 0.05 7.12
C VAL A 34 0.08 -1.11 6.26
N HIS A 35 0.83 -1.54 5.24
CA HIS A 35 0.35 -2.56 4.31
C HIS A 35 1.46 -3.55 3.93
N ILE A 36 1.67 -4.55 4.79
CA ILE A 36 2.62 -5.64 4.51
C ILE A 36 1.97 -7.01 4.77
N HIS A 37 2.58 -8.06 4.23
CA HIS A 37 2.09 -9.44 4.29
C HIS A 37 3.14 -10.47 4.75
N PRO A 38 3.86 -10.26 5.86
CA PRO A 38 4.77 -11.28 6.38
C PRO A 38 3.97 -12.46 6.90
N ASN A 39 4.45 -13.68 6.65
CA ASN A 39 3.78 -14.89 7.12
C ASN A 39 4.73 -15.87 7.84
N THR A 40 6.00 -15.48 8.00
CA THR A 40 7.02 -16.28 8.70
C THR A 40 7.91 -15.39 9.59
N VAL A 41 8.53 -16.01 10.59
CA VAL A 41 9.59 -15.40 11.42
C VAL A 41 10.75 -14.88 10.57
N GLN A 42 11.13 -15.61 9.51
CA GLN A 42 12.20 -15.20 8.60
C GLN A 42 11.87 -13.90 7.88
N HIS A 43 10.64 -13.74 7.40
CA HIS A 43 10.20 -12.48 6.76
C HIS A 43 10.32 -11.29 7.72
N ALA A 44 9.92 -11.46 8.98
CA ALA A 44 10.02 -10.41 9.99
C ALA A 44 11.49 -10.04 10.30
N SER A 45 12.35 -11.05 10.47
CA SER A 45 13.78 -10.83 10.67
C SER A 45 14.44 -10.11 9.49
N ASN A 46 14.02 -10.43 8.27
CA ASN A 46 14.53 -9.78 7.06
C ASN A 46 14.01 -8.36 6.89
N LEU A 47 12.79 -8.05 7.32
CA LEU A 47 12.29 -6.68 7.39
C LEU A 47 13.12 -5.79 8.34
N LEU A 48 13.63 -6.34 9.46
CA LEU A 48 14.57 -5.61 10.31
C LEU A 48 15.88 -5.30 9.59
N LYS A 49 16.40 -6.24 8.78
CA LYS A 49 17.62 -6.00 7.97
C LYS A 49 17.34 -4.93 6.89
N VAL A 50 16.16 -4.97 6.24
CA VAL A 50 15.73 -3.92 5.29
C VAL A 50 15.69 -2.56 5.99
N SER A 51 15.08 -2.46 7.18
CA SER A 51 15.04 -1.22 7.95
C SER A 51 16.44 -0.71 8.32
N ALA A 52 17.36 -1.59 8.70
CA ALA A 52 18.75 -1.22 9.00
C ALA A 52 19.46 -0.70 7.74
N PHE A 53 19.31 -1.37 6.60
CA PHE A 53 19.91 -0.94 5.33
C PHE A 53 19.32 0.37 4.81
N LEU A 54 18.01 0.60 4.98
CA LEU A 54 17.37 1.87 4.67
C LEU A 54 17.97 3.00 5.50
N LYS A 55 18.21 2.78 6.79
CA LYS A 55 18.85 3.79 7.65
C LYS A 55 20.28 4.06 7.24
N GLU A 56 21.06 3.01 6.99
CA GLU A 56 22.49 3.11 6.65
C GLU A 56 22.72 3.75 5.27
N LYS A 57 22.00 3.29 4.26
CA LYS A 57 22.24 3.66 2.85
C LYS A 57 21.46 4.89 2.40
N HIS A 58 20.27 5.09 2.94
CA HIS A 58 19.29 6.05 2.45
C HIS A 58 18.82 7.08 3.47
N ASP A 59 19.32 7.04 4.72
CA ASP A 59 18.89 7.90 5.82
C ASP A 59 17.37 7.84 6.10
N CYS A 60 16.72 6.72 5.79
CA CYS A 60 15.29 6.52 5.99
C CYS A 60 15.02 5.76 7.29
N ASN A 61 14.07 6.24 8.08
CA ASN A 61 13.72 5.65 9.38
C ASN A 61 12.43 4.81 9.29
N LEU A 62 12.50 3.63 8.63
CA LEU A 62 11.40 2.67 8.61
C LEU A 62 11.23 2.06 10.01
N ALA A 63 10.28 2.61 10.77
CA ALA A 63 10.17 2.38 12.21
C ALA A 63 9.23 1.24 12.59
N PHE A 64 8.14 1.03 11.85
CA PHE A 64 7.08 0.11 12.26
C PHE A 64 6.30 -0.47 11.06
N TRP A 65 5.60 -1.59 11.29
CA TRP A 65 4.78 -2.27 10.28
C TRP A 65 3.41 -2.66 10.81
N VAL A 66 2.41 -2.61 9.92
CA VAL A 66 1.10 -3.24 10.12
C VAL A 66 0.95 -4.40 9.13
N ALA A 67 0.85 -5.60 9.66
CA ALA A 67 0.71 -6.83 8.88
C ALA A 67 -0.76 -7.13 8.63
N LEU A 68 -1.16 -7.11 7.37
CA LEU A 68 -2.53 -7.33 6.90
C LEU A 68 -2.80 -8.82 6.64
N THR A 69 -2.40 -9.65 7.59
CA THR A 69 -2.57 -11.11 7.56
C THR A 69 -3.04 -11.61 8.91
N ASP A 70 -3.69 -12.75 8.93
CA ASP A 70 -4.12 -13.44 10.14
C ASP A 70 -3.52 -14.86 10.17
N PRO A 71 -2.29 -15.00 10.69
CA PRO A 71 -1.64 -16.31 10.78
C PRO A 71 -2.07 -17.12 12.02
N GLY A 72 -3.02 -16.60 12.82
CA GLY A 72 -3.36 -17.07 14.15
C GLY A 72 -2.42 -16.54 15.23
N LYS A 73 -2.94 -16.40 16.46
CA LYS A 73 -2.27 -15.69 17.56
C LYS A 73 -0.85 -16.19 17.84
N ALA A 74 -0.64 -17.49 18.01
CA ALA A 74 0.67 -18.05 18.37
C ALA A 74 1.74 -17.75 17.28
N THR A 75 1.34 -17.82 16.01
CA THR A 75 2.23 -17.48 14.89
C THR A 75 2.48 -15.97 14.83
N ALA A 76 1.44 -15.15 15.02
CA ALA A 76 1.58 -13.70 15.09
C ALA A 76 2.53 -13.27 16.20
N ASP A 77 2.40 -13.81 17.41
CA ASP A 77 3.29 -13.53 18.55
C ASP A 77 4.76 -13.87 18.24
N SER A 78 5.00 -14.99 17.55
CA SER A 78 6.33 -15.40 17.11
C SER A 78 6.92 -14.42 16.08
N ILE A 79 6.11 -13.97 15.11
CA ILE A 79 6.52 -13.01 14.08
C ILE A 79 6.77 -11.63 14.72
N ILE A 80 5.89 -11.18 15.63
CA ILE A 80 6.07 -9.92 16.38
C ILE A 80 7.39 -9.94 17.16
N THR A 81 7.70 -11.05 17.81
CA THR A 81 8.96 -11.21 18.55
C THR A 81 10.16 -11.11 17.60
N ALA A 82 10.10 -11.79 16.45
CA ALA A 82 11.15 -11.73 15.44
C ALA A 82 11.30 -10.35 14.79
N ALA A 83 10.22 -9.55 14.75
CA ALA A 83 10.22 -8.16 14.32
C ALA A 83 10.68 -7.18 15.42
N ASN A 84 11.23 -7.67 16.53
CA ASN A 84 11.60 -6.85 17.69
C ASN A 84 10.44 -5.99 18.21
N ARG A 85 9.21 -6.54 18.22
CA ARG A 85 7.95 -5.88 18.61
C ARG A 85 7.57 -4.64 17.78
N ARG A 86 8.13 -4.50 16.58
CA ARG A 86 7.85 -3.39 15.65
C ARG A 86 6.76 -3.75 14.64
N MET A 87 5.81 -4.57 15.04
CA MET A 87 4.74 -5.06 14.15
C MET A 87 3.44 -5.30 14.91
N LEU A 88 2.32 -4.94 14.28
CA LEU A 88 0.96 -5.29 14.71
C LEU A 88 0.25 -6.06 13.60
N PHE A 89 -0.72 -6.88 13.97
CA PHE A 89 -1.47 -7.74 13.05
C PHE A 89 -2.96 -7.36 12.98
N THR A 90 -3.60 -7.72 11.87
CA THR A 90 -5.03 -7.54 11.65
C THR A 90 -5.70 -8.88 11.43
N ALA A 91 -6.97 -9.04 11.86
CA ALA A 91 -7.82 -10.11 11.36
C ALA A 91 -7.99 -9.98 9.84
N SER A 92 -8.22 -11.07 9.13
CA SER A 92 -8.35 -11.01 7.69
C SER A 92 -9.44 -11.92 7.12
N GLN A 93 -10.19 -11.38 6.15
CA GLN A 93 -11.07 -12.12 5.25
C GLN A 93 -10.48 -12.04 3.85
N MET A 94 -10.10 -13.17 3.31
CA MET A 94 -9.58 -13.28 1.96
C MET A 94 -10.62 -13.94 1.04
N SER A 95 -10.76 -13.38 -0.18
CA SER A 95 -11.58 -13.97 -1.26
C SER A 95 -13.02 -14.33 -0.87
N PRO A 96 -13.83 -13.39 -0.35
CA PRO A 96 -15.18 -13.67 0.17
C PRO A 96 -16.22 -13.90 -0.92
N ALA A 97 -15.84 -14.03 -2.19
CA ALA A 97 -16.76 -14.34 -3.29
C ALA A 97 -17.55 -15.65 -3.08
N ARG A 98 -17.03 -16.57 -2.25
CA ARG A 98 -17.71 -17.80 -1.82
C ARG A 98 -18.39 -17.68 -0.45
N GLY A 99 -18.43 -16.50 0.13
CA GLY A 99 -18.94 -16.23 1.46
C GLY A 99 -17.82 -15.90 2.47
N LEU A 100 -18.23 -15.46 3.64
CA LEU A 100 -17.34 -15.14 4.75
C LEU A 100 -16.77 -16.41 5.38
N THR A 101 -15.49 -16.40 5.70
CA THR A 101 -14.79 -17.45 6.47
C THR A 101 -14.56 -17.05 7.92
N ILE A 102 -14.85 -15.79 8.26
CA ILE A 102 -14.78 -15.24 9.61
C ILE A 102 -16.02 -14.41 9.87
N THR A 103 -16.59 -14.50 11.08
CA THR A 103 -17.73 -13.68 11.49
C THR A 103 -17.27 -12.35 12.09
N ALA A 104 -18.17 -11.37 12.16
CA ALA A 104 -17.86 -10.09 12.82
C ALA A 104 -17.51 -10.27 14.30
N GLU A 105 -18.19 -11.19 14.99
CA GLU A 105 -17.92 -11.52 16.39
C GLU A 105 -16.52 -12.08 16.57
N GLN A 106 -16.06 -12.96 15.67
CA GLN A 106 -14.69 -13.48 15.70
C GLN A 106 -13.65 -12.40 15.46
N VAL A 107 -13.92 -11.44 14.55
CA VAL A 107 -13.05 -10.28 14.35
C VAL A 107 -12.96 -9.44 15.63
N ILE A 108 -14.11 -9.13 16.24
CA ILE A 108 -14.18 -8.34 17.47
C ILE A 108 -13.46 -9.05 18.62
N ASP A 109 -13.61 -10.37 18.72
CA ASP A 109 -12.95 -11.18 19.75
C ASP A 109 -11.42 -11.15 19.58
N LYS A 110 -10.92 -11.34 18.36
CA LYS A 110 -9.48 -11.21 18.04
C LYS A 110 -8.91 -9.86 18.43
N ILE A 111 -9.63 -8.77 18.16
CA ILE A 111 -9.20 -7.43 18.52
C ILE A 111 -9.14 -7.26 20.05
N ARG A 112 -10.13 -7.77 20.77
CA ARG A 112 -10.22 -7.61 22.24
C ARG A 112 -9.24 -8.51 22.99
N ASN A 113 -9.05 -9.74 22.54
CA ASN A 113 -8.39 -10.79 23.31
C ASN A 113 -7.04 -11.23 22.74
N ASP A 114 -6.80 -11.07 21.43
CA ASP A 114 -5.59 -11.55 20.76
C ASP A 114 -4.62 -10.44 20.36
N GLY A 115 -4.97 -9.16 20.61
CA GLY A 115 -4.10 -8.01 20.28
C GLY A 115 -4.08 -7.63 18.80
N TYR A 116 -5.07 -8.07 18.02
CA TYR A 116 -5.26 -7.59 16.65
C TYR A 116 -5.81 -6.16 16.65
N ILE A 117 -5.48 -5.37 15.63
CA ILE A 117 -5.80 -3.92 15.63
C ILE A 117 -6.88 -3.51 14.65
N GLY A 118 -7.49 -4.44 13.95
CA GLY A 118 -8.54 -4.16 12.98
C GLY A 118 -8.72 -5.31 11.99
N MET A 119 -9.31 -4.99 10.85
CA MET A 119 -9.75 -5.97 9.86
C MET A 119 -9.22 -5.67 8.46
N LYS A 120 -8.52 -6.63 7.84
CA LYS A 120 -8.26 -6.67 6.39
C LYS A 120 -9.39 -7.40 5.69
N PHE A 121 -10.03 -6.75 4.72
CA PHE A 121 -11.03 -7.36 3.86
C PHE A 121 -10.55 -7.31 2.40
N TRP A 122 -10.20 -8.46 1.82
CA TRP A 122 -9.74 -8.55 0.45
C TRP A 122 -10.86 -9.01 -0.46
N PHE A 123 -11.48 -8.08 -1.17
CA PHE A 123 -12.44 -8.33 -2.23
C PHE A 123 -11.81 -8.06 -3.59
N GLY A 124 -10.85 -8.90 -3.97
CA GLY A 124 -10.30 -8.89 -5.32
C GLY A 124 -11.33 -9.34 -6.34
N PRO A 125 -11.01 -9.30 -7.64
CA PRO A 125 -11.95 -9.67 -8.68
C PRO A 125 -12.52 -11.07 -8.45
N PRO A 126 -13.87 -11.23 -8.45
CA PRO A 126 -14.51 -12.52 -8.21
C PRO A 126 -14.06 -13.61 -9.17
N TYR A 127 -13.74 -13.27 -10.43
CA TYR A 127 -13.26 -14.24 -11.41
C TYR A 127 -11.94 -14.92 -11.03
N ARG A 128 -11.15 -14.33 -10.11
CA ARG A 128 -9.94 -14.99 -9.57
C ARG A 128 -10.28 -16.11 -8.59
N THR A 129 -11.50 -16.11 -8.05
CA THR A 129 -11.94 -17.02 -7.00
C THR A 129 -13.03 -17.97 -7.48
N LEU A 130 -13.90 -17.46 -8.35
CA LEU A 130 -14.99 -18.22 -8.95
C LEU A 130 -14.55 -18.75 -10.31
N ARG A 131 -14.83 -20.02 -10.59
CA ARG A 131 -14.68 -20.59 -11.93
C ARG A 131 -15.87 -20.16 -12.79
N ASP A 132 -15.70 -20.22 -14.10
CA ASP A 132 -16.77 -19.92 -15.05
C ASP A 132 -18.03 -20.75 -14.71
N GLY A 133 -19.15 -20.04 -14.64
CA GLY A 133 -20.46 -20.61 -14.28
C GLY A 133 -20.69 -20.93 -12.81
N GLN A 134 -19.74 -20.64 -11.91
CA GLN A 134 -19.97 -20.74 -10.46
C GLN A 134 -20.74 -19.53 -9.95
N GLU A 135 -21.82 -19.80 -9.21
CA GLU A 135 -22.51 -18.77 -8.43
C GLU A 135 -21.62 -18.28 -7.28
N GLY A 136 -21.70 -16.99 -7.00
CA GLY A 136 -20.94 -16.38 -5.90
C GLY A 136 -21.30 -14.93 -5.66
N ILE A 137 -20.55 -14.30 -4.77
CA ILE A 137 -20.67 -12.87 -4.48
C ILE A 137 -19.74 -12.12 -5.41
N THR A 138 -20.31 -11.27 -6.25
CA THR A 138 -19.57 -10.54 -7.29
C THR A 138 -19.37 -9.06 -6.96
N ARG A 139 -19.99 -8.56 -5.89
CA ARG A 139 -19.92 -7.14 -5.48
C ARG A 139 -19.77 -7.05 -3.96
N ILE A 140 -18.99 -6.08 -3.50
CA ILE A 140 -18.75 -5.88 -2.06
C ILE A 140 -19.98 -5.33 -1.31
N ASP A 141 -20.91 -4.68 -2.01
CA ASP A 141 -22.16 -4.17 -1.48
C ASP A 141 -23.30 -5.22 -1.45
N ASP A 142 -22.98 -6.50 -1.73
CA ASP A 142 -23.94 -7.59 -1.68
C ASP A 142 -24.63 -7.67 -0.30
N PRO A 143 -25.96 -7.82 -0.24
CA PRO A 143 -26.71 -7.90 1.02
C PRO A 143 -26.21 -8.94 2.01
N ARG A 144 -25.56 -10.02 1.54
CA ARG A 144 -24.95 -11.05 2.40
C ARG A 144 -23.83 -10.53 3.29
N PHE A 145 -23.21 -9.40 2.95
CA PHE A 145 -22.21 -8.74 3.79
C PHE A 145 -22.79 -7.67 4.73
N ALA A 146 -24.07 -7.32 4.58
CA ALA A 146 -24.64 -6.17 5.28
C ALA A 146 -24.55 -6.30 6.83
N GLU A 147 -24.88 -7.46 7.36
CA GLU A 147 -24.80 -7.72 8.80
C GLU A 147 -23.35 -7.67 9.31
N PHE A 148 -22.41 -8.19 8.54
CA PHE A 148 -20.99 -8.17 8.87
C PHE A 148 -20.48 -6.74 9.03
N PHE A 149 -20.67 -5.88 8.03
CA PHE A 149 -20.23 -4.48 8.09
C PHE A 149 -20.95 -3.70 9.19
N ALA A 150 -22.26 -3.89 9.37
CA ALA A 150 -23.03 -3.22 10.41
C ALA A 150 -22.53 -3.56 11.83
N LYS A 151 -22.14 -4.82 12.07
CA LYS A 151 -21.58 -5.25 13.36
C LYS A 151 -20.17 -4.66 13.59
N LEU A 152 -19.33 -4.61 12.55
CA LEU A 152 -18.01 -3.99 12.64
C LEU A 152 -18.12 -2.48 12.90
N GLU A 153 -19.03 -1.79 12.20
CA GLU A 153 -19.33 -0.37 12.46
C GLU A 153 -19.76 -0.13 13.90
N LYS A 154 -20.75 -0.90 14.39
CA LYS A 154 -21.26 -0.79 15.77
C LYS A 154 -20.16 -1.03 16.82
N ALA A 155 -19.20 -1.87 16.52
CA ALA A 155 -18.07 -2.17 17.41
C ALA A 155 -16.87 -1.22 17.23
N ASN A 156 -16.97 -0.20 16.37
CA ASN A 156 -15.90 0.74 16.01
C ASN A 156 -14.62 0.01 15.52
N VAL A 157 -14.77 -1.07 14.78
CA VAL A 157 -13.65 -1.79 14.21
C VAL A 157 -13.05 -0.98 13.07
N LEU A 158 -11.73 -0.76 13.11
CA LEU A 158 -11.02 -0.18 11.98
C LEU A 158 -10.92 -1.20 10.83
N MET A 159 -11.44 -0.85 9.66
CA MET A 159 -11.11 -1.56 8.43
C MET A 159 -9.71 -1.13 7.99
N THR A 160 -8.71 -1.83 8.49
CA THR A 160 -7.28 -1.49 8.28
C THR A 160 -6.85 -1.57 6.82
N SER A 161 -7.56 -2.36 6.03
CA SER A 161 -7.43 -2.39 4.58
C SER A 161 -8.66 -3.01 3.94
N LEU A 162 -9.35 -2.25 3.12
CA LEU A 162 -10.40 -2.75 2.23
C LEU A 162 -9.85 -2.76 0.81
N HIS A 163 -9.58 -3.94 0.29
CA HIS A 163 -9.12 -4.12 -1.08
C HIS A 163 -10.31 -4.47 -1.97
N ILE A 164 -10.47 -3.75 -3.07
CA ILE A 164 -11.51 -3.96 -4.06
C ILE A 164 -10.88 -4.06 -5.46
N ALA A 165 -11.54 -4.75 -6.37
CA ALA A 165 -11.23 -4.76 -7.80
C ALA A 165 -9.75 -5.02 -8.14
N ASP A 166 -9.44 -4.85 -9.41
CA ASP A 166 -8.09 -4.68 -9.96
C ASP A 166 -8.00 -3.29 -10.61
N PRO A 167 -6.80 -2.76 -10.83
CA PRO A 167 -6.65 -1.45 -11.45
C PRO A 167 -7.27 -1.41 -12.85
N ASN A 168 -7.94 -0.30 -13.17
CA ASN A 168 -8.48 -0.07 -14.51
C ASN A 168 -7.38 0.40 -15.47
N GLN A 169 -6.32 -0.41 -15.62
CA GLN A 169 -5.23 -0.11 -16.52
C GLN A 169 -4.48 -1.37 -16.96
N VAL A 170 -4.20 -1.46 -18.25
CA VAL A 170 -3.24 -2.43 -18.78
C VAL A 170 -1.85 -1.88 -18.57
N TYR A 171 -1.00 -2.65 -17.95
CA TYR A 171 0.37 -2.30 -17.71
C TYR A 171 1.31 -3.32 -18.35
N GLY A 172 1.96 -2.93 -19.46
CA GLY A 172 2.82 -3.80 -20.24
C GLY A 172 2.09 -5.05 -20.72
N ASP A 173 2.75 -6.19 -20.68
CA ASP A 173 2.20 -7.50 -21.12
C ASP A 173 1.14 -8.09 -20.16
N ARG A 174 0.78 -7.38 -19.11
CA ARG A 174 -0.21 -7.83 -18.13
C ARG A 174 -1.64 -7.54 -18.55
N GLY A 175 -2.01 -7.90 -19.78
CA GLY A 175 -3.35 -7.71 -20.36
C GLY A 175 -4.51 -8.36 -19.62
N GLU A 176 -4.27 -8.92 -18.41
CA GLU A 176 -5.32 -9.51 -17.58
C GLU A 176 -6.13 -8.50 -16.77
N TRP A 177 -5.60 -7.28 -16.59
CA TRP A 177 -6.16 -6.32 -15.65
C TRP A 177 -7.20 -5.38 -16.24
N LEU A 178 -7.45 -5.43 -17.53
CA LEU A 178 -8.39 -4.54 -18.21
C LEU A 178 -9.28 -5.25 -19.22
N LYS A 179 -9.76 -6.42 -18.90
CA LYS A 179 -10.66 -7.08 -19.83
C LYS A 179 -12.05 -6.43 -19.85
N ASP A 180 -12.45 -5.77 -18.76
CA ASP A 180 -13.78 -5.18 -18.64
C ASP A 180 -13.77 -3.88 -17.82
N PRO A 181 -13.71 -2.70 -18.46
CA PRO A 181 -13.79 -1.43 -17.77
C PRO A 181 -15.15 -1.19 -17.11
N VAL A 182 -16.24 -1.78 -17.62
CA VAL A 182 -17.58 -1.67 -17.00
C VAL A 182 -17.56 -2.36 -15.65
N TYR A 183 -17.03 -3.58 -15.60
CA TYR A 183 -16.86 -4.33 -14.36
C TYR A 183 -16.02 -3.58 -13.32
N TYR A 184 -14.93 -2.93 -13.72
CA TYR A 184 -14.12 -2.12 -12.82
C TYR A 184 -14.97 -1.02 -12.16
N TRP A 185 -15.71 -0.22 -12.94
CA TRP A 185 -16.53 0.86 -12.42
C TRP A 185 -17.73 0.35 -11.60
N GLU A 186 -18.26 -0.82 -11.88
CA GLU A 186 -19.24 -1.48 -11.02
C GLU A 186 -18.69 -1.81 -9.64
N GLN A 187 -17.43 -2.26 -9.55
CA GLN A 187 -16.76 -2.51 -8.28
C GLN A 187 -16.50 -1.22 -7.50
N ILE A 188 -16.11 -0.14 -8.18
CA ILE A 188 -15.93 1.18 -7.57
C ILE A 188 -17.26 1.71 -7.03
N ARG A 189 -18.37 1.56 -7.77
CA ARG A 189 -19.71 1.93 -7.30
C ARG A 189 -20.16 1.08 -6.11
N ALA A 190 -19.89 -0.20 -6.13
CA ALA A 190 -20.20 -1.09 -5.01
C ALA A 190 -19.39 -0.71 -3.75
N PHE A 191 -18.14 -0.32 -3.93
CA PHE A 191 -17.31 0.20 -2.84
C PHE A 191 -17.87 1.52 -2.28
N GLU A 192 -18.22 2.47 -3.14
CA GLU A 192 -18.85 3.72 -2.73
C GLU A 192 -20.12 3.46 -1.90
N ASN A 193 -20.98 2.52 -2.34
CA ASN A 193 -22.18 2.13 -1.60
C ASN A 193 -21.88 1.63 -0.18
N VAL A 194 -20.79 0.87 0.01
CA VAL A 194 -20.35 0.42 1.34
C VAL A 194 -19.89 1.60 2.19
N VAL A 195 -19.02 2.46 1.64
CA VAL A 195 -18.49 3.64 2.36
C VAL A 195 -19.62 4.57 2.80
N ALA A 196 -20.58 4.84 1.91
CA ALA A 196 -21.74 5.69 2.19
C ALA A 196 -22.71 5.08 3.19
N LYS A 197 -22.92 3.76 3.13
CA LYS A 197 -23.88 3.05 3.98
C LYS A 197 -23.42 2.92 5.43
N TYR A 198 -22.12 2.88 5.67
CA TYR A 198 -21.54 2.71 7.00
C TYR A 198 -20.65 3.91 7.36
N PRO A 199 -21.25 5.10 7.62
CA PRO A 199 -20.50 6.36 7.79
C PRO A 199 -19.65 6.40 9.07
N ASN A 200 -19.91 5.54 10.06
CA ASN A 200 -19.12 5.44 11.28
C ASN A 200 -18.07 4.30 11.21
N LEU A 201 -18.05 3.52 10.14
CA LEU A 201 -17.00 2.54 9.90
C LEU A 201 -15.81 3.24 9.23
N THR A 202 -14.71 3.39 9.96
CA THR A 202 -13.48 3.93 9.38
C THR A 202 -12.86 2.90 8.43
N ILE A 203 -12.68 3.29 7.17
CA ILE A 203 -12.21 2.42 6.10
C ILE A 203 -10.92 2.97 5.51
N VAL A 204 -9.86 2.17 5.51
CA VAL A 204 -8.65 2.42 4.73
C VAL A 204 -8.75 1.63 3.42
N ALA A 205 -8.95 2.32 2.31
CA ALA A 205 -8.97 1.68 1.01
C ALA A 205 -7.54 1.39 0.53
N ALA A 206 -7.29 0.13 0.21
CA ALA A 206 -5.99 -0.31 -0.30
C ALA A 206 -5.68 0.32 -1.66
N HIS A 207 -4.41 0.65 -1.90
CA HIS A 207 -3.89 1.07 -3.20
C HIS A 207 -4.59 2.33 -3.76
N GLY A 208 -4.95 3.29 -2.90
CA GLY A 208 -5.71 4.45 -3.31
C GLY A 208 -7.07 4.11 -3.93
N ALA A 209 -7.68 3.00 -3.51
CA ALA A 209 -8.91 2.42 -4.11
C ALA A 209 -8.76 2.13 -5.61
N TRP A 210 -7.53 2.00 -6.13
CA TRP A 210 -7.19 1.92 -7.56
C TRP A 210 -7.67 3.12 -8.41
N LEU A 211 -7.95 4.26 -7.76
CA LEU A 211 -8.37 5.51 -8.41
C LEU A 211 -7.19 6.45 -8.75
N VAL A 212 -5.97 5.93 -8.71
CA VAL A 212 -4.70 6.64 -9.01
C VAL A 212 -3.97 6.05 -10.22
N CYS A 213 -4.70 5.35 -11.10
CA CYS A 213 -4.10 4.67 -12.25
C CYS A 213 -4.31 5.43 -13.57
N GLN A 214 -5.16 6.45 -13.60
CA GLN A 214 -5.46 7.30 -14.76
C GLN A 214 -5.92 8.68 -14.28
N ASP A 215 -5.64 9.72 -15.05
CA ASP A 215 -6.11 11.08 -14.72
C ASP A 215 -7.63 11.19 -14.57
N ALA A 216 -8.40 10.51 -15.43
CA ALA A 216 -9.85 10.50 -15.35
C ALA A 216 -10.42 9.93 -14.03
N GLN A 217 -9.62 9.18 -13.27
CA GLN A 217 -10.02 8.64 -11.97
C GLN A 217 -9.80 9.62 -10.83
N LEU A 218 -8.87 10.57 -10.99
CA LEU A 218 -8.45 11.49 -9.92
C LEU A 218 -9.60 12.41 -9.48
N ASP A 219 -10.46 12.84 -10.41
CA ASP A 219 -11.65 13.64 -10.07
C ASP A 219 -12.65 12.85 -9.24
N PHE A 220 -12.84 11.56 -9.58
CA PHE A 220 -13.70 10.69 -8.77
C PHE A 220 -13.09 10.40 -7.40
N LEU A 221 -11.78 10.24 -7.31
CA LEU A 221 -11.07 10.10 -6.03
C LEU A 221 -11.28 11.33 -5.14
N ARG A 222 -11.14 12.54 -5.71
CA ARG A 222 -11.41 13.80 -5.00
C ARG A 222 -12.85 13.86 -4.50
N TYR A 223 -13.81 13.49 -5.35
CA TYR A 223 -15.22 13.38 -4.96
C TYR A 223 -15.39 12.43 -3.76
N MET A 224 -14.82 11.23 -3.81
CA MET A 224 -14.92 10.25 -2.72
C MET A 224 -14.35 10.78 -1.42
N LEU A 225 -13.16 11.36 -1.42
CA LEU A 225 -12.52 11.89 -0.24
C LEU A 225 -13.22 13.13 0.32
N THR A 226 -13.85 13.93 -0.52
CA THR A 226 -14.65 15.10 -0.10
C THR A 226 -15.97 14.66 0.51
N SER A 227 -16.63 13.67 -0.07
CA SER A 227 -17.97 13.25 0.33
C SER A 227 -17.99 12.34 1.55
N TYR A 228 -16.93 11.55 1.75
CA TYR A 228 -16.91 10.49 2.76
C TYR A 228 -15.79 10.69 3.78
N PRO A 229 -16.07 11.32 4.95
CA PRO A 229 -15.06 11.58 5.98
C PRO A 229 -14.50 10.32 6.66
N ASN A 230 -15.19 9.19 6.57
CA ASN A 230 -14.77 7.88 7.08
C ASN A 230 -13.80 7.14 6.14
N LEU A 231 -13.53 7.67 4.94
CA LEU A 231 -12.63 7.07 3.96
C LEU A 231 -11.21 7.59 4.13
N TYR A 232 -10.27 6.68 4.27
CA TYR A 232 -8.81 6.87 4.22
C TYR A 232 -8.23 6.01 3.11
N LEU A 233 -7.01 6.31 2.68
CA LEU A 233 -6.31 5.56 1.63
C LEU A 233 -4.93 5.13 2.12
N ASP A 234 -4.53 3.90 1.86
CA ASP A 234 -3.11 3.60 1.79
C ASP A 234 -2.61 3.73 0.35
N ILE A 235 -1.39 4.21 0.19
CA ILE A 235 -0.76 4.43 -1.11
C ILE A 235 0.07 3.24 -1.59
N SER A 236 -0.07 2.09 -0.94
CA SER A 236 0.69 0.89 -1.28
C SER A 236 0.53 0.48 -2.74
N ALA A 237 1.59 -0.02 -3.35
CA ALA A 237 1.64 -0.45 -4.75
C ALA A 237 1.24 0.60 -5.81
N THR A 238 0.90 1.84 -5.43
CA THR A 238 0.46 2.87 -6.39
C THR A 238 1.60 3.44 -7.23
N CYS A 239 2.83 3.39 -6.74
CA CYS A 239 4.00 3.91 -7.46
C CYS A 239 4.19 3.29 -8.86
N GLN A 240 3.69 2.08 -9.09
CA GLN A 240 3.72 1.43 -10.41
C GLN A 240 2.80 2.09 -11.44
N TYR A 241 1.77 2.84 -11.01
CA TYR A 241 0.80 3.52 -11.86
C TYR A 241 1.04 5.03 -11.95
N MET A 242 1.85 5.61 -11.08
CA MET A 242 2.18 7.04 -11.10
C MET A 242 2.72 7.54 -12.44
N PRO A 243 3.47 6.74 -13.25
CA PRO A 243 3.85 7.16 -14.62
C PRO A 243 2.68 7.39 -15.57
N LEU A 244 1.48 6.93 -15.24
CA LEU A 244 0.29 6.97 -16.08
C LEU A 244 -0.65 8.12 -15.74
N VAL A 245 -0.35 8.87 -14.69
CA VAL A 245 -1.13 10.02 -14.25
C VAL A 245 -0.30 11.29 -14.30
N ASN A 246 -0.96 12.43 -14.42
CA ASN A 246 -0.30 13.71 -14.28
C ASN A 246 0.19 13.85 -12.83
N THR A 247 1.51 13.92 -12.66
CA THR A 247 2.16 13.93 -11.34
C THR A 247 1.77 15.16 -10.53
N ASP A 248 1.55 16.31 -11.18
CA ASP A 248 1.19 17.54 -10.50
C ASP A 248 -0.26 17.46 -9.96
N ASN A 249 -1.21 16.88 -10.73
CA ASN A 249 -2.57 16.61 -10.26
C ASN A 249 -2.59 15.64 -9.08
N LEU A 250 -1.80 14.58 -9.14
CA LEU A 250 -1.69 13.61 -8.05
C LEU A 250 -1.08 14.25 -6.80
N ARG A 251 -0.05 15.08 -6.98
CA ARG A 251 0.56 15.87 -5.89
C ARG A 251 -0.46 16.77 -5.20
N ASP A 252 -1.28 17.47 -5.97
CA ASP A 252 -2.30 18.37 -5.43
C ASP A 252 -3.33 17.60 -4.58
N ILE A 253 -3.77 16.42 -5.04
CA ILE A 253 -4.65 15.54 -4.26
C ILE A 253 -3.97 15.07 -2.96
N TYR A 254 -2.69 14.71 -3.01
CA TYR A 254 -1.97 14.26 -1.82
C TYR A 254 -1.81 15.38 -0.78
N ILE A 255 -1.62 16.63 -1.23
CA ILE A 255 -1.58 17.79 -0.35
C ILE A 255 -2.97 18.14 0.20
N GLU A 256 -4.00 18.15 -0.66
CA GLU A 256 -5.38 18.47 -0.28
C GLU A 256 -5.92 17.49 0.78
N PHE A 257 -5.66 16.19 0.61
CA PHE A 257 -6.17 15.13 1.49
C PHE A 257 -5.09 14.51 2.38
N GLN A 258 -4.03 15.24 2.68
CA GLN A 258 -2.87 14.77 3.45
C GLN A 258 -3.21 14.13 4.80
N ASP A 259 -4.35 14.50 5.42
CA ASP A 259 -4.81 13.96 6.70
C ASP A 259 -5.49 12.58 6.59
N ARG A 260 -5.60 12.04 5.37
CA ARG A 260 -6.28 10.77 5.07
C ARG A 260 -5.45 9.78 4.29
N LEU A 261 -4.18 10.09 4.05
CA LEU A 261 -3.26 9.22 3.33
C LEU A 261 -2.32 8.52 4.30
N LEU A 262 -2.01 7.27 4.01
CA LEU A 262 -1.16 6.39 4.80
C LEU A 262 -0.10 5.76 3.91
N PHE A 263 1.12 5.67 4.40
CA PHE A 263 2.19 4.98 3.67
C PHE A 263 2.05 3.46 3.79
N GLY A 264 2.19 2.76 2.68
CA GLY A 264 2.22 1.30 2.61
C GLY A 264 2.95 0.82 1.36
N THR A 265 3.37 -0.44 1.34
CA THR A 265 4.12 -1.00 0.20
C THR A 265 3.45 -2.18 -0.49
N ASP A 266 2.55 -2.91 0.16
CA ASP A 266 2.02 -4.21 -0.27
C ASP A 266 3.10 -5.31 -0.38
N GLY A 267 4.13 -5.18 0.45
CA GLY A 267 5.29 -6.06 0.51
C GLY A 267 5.28 -7.02 1.70
N GLY A 268 6.46 -7.27 2.27
CA GLY A 268 6.64 -7.96 3.55
C GLY A 268 7.01 -9.43 3.47
N ARG A 269 6.90 -10.10 2.31
CA ARG A 269 7.46 -11.44 2.08
C ARG A 269 8.89 -11.29 1.55
N VAL A 270 9.84 -11.17 2.46
CA VAL A 270 11.24 -10.87 2.15
C VAL A 270 12.12 -12.08 2.46
N ASN A 271 12.62 -12.75 1.43
CA ASN A 271 13.63 -13.79 1.55
C ASN A 271 15.04 -13.18 1.65
N ASP A 272 16.03 -13.97 2.08
CA ASP A 272 17.40 -13.46 2.31
C ASP A 272 18.02 -12.83 1.06
N GLU A 273 17.83 -13.43 -0.10
CA GLU A 273 18.32 -12.93 -1.39
C GLU A 273 17.64 -11.63 -1.86
N GLN A 274 16.49 -11.30 -1.30
CA GLN A 274 15.68 -10.14 -1.70
C GLN A 274 15.95 -8.88 -0.87
N ILE A 275 16.69 -8.97 0.23
CA ILE A 275 16.85 -7.86 1.19
C ILE A 275 17.33 -6.58 0.49
N ASN A 276 18.39 -6.64 -0.30
CA ASN A 276 18.88 -5.47 -1.03
C ASN A 276 17.86 -4.94 -2.05
N TYR A 277 17.24 -5.82 -2.80
CA TYR A 277 16.22 -5.46 -3.78
C TYR A 277 15.02 -4.75 -3.13
N ILE A 278 14.52 -5.26 -2.03
CA ILE A 278 13.41 -4.66 -1.29
C ILE A 278 13.84 -3.33 -0.65
N THR A 279 15.07 -3.23 -0.15
CA THR A 279 15.62 -1.95 0.35
C THR A 279 15.57 -0.87 -0.72
N GLU A 280 16.06 -1.16 -1.93
CA GLU A 280 16.04 -0.19 -3.04
C GLU A 280 14.61 0.16 -3.48
N ARG A 281 13.67 -0.78 -3.43
CA ARG A 281 12.25 -0.51 -3.72
C ARG A 281 11.62 0.47 -2.74
N TYR A 282 11.87 0.31 -1.43
CA TYR A 282 11.46 1.28 -0.43
C TYR A 282 12.10 2.65 -0.70
N ALA A 283 13.40 2.67 -0.94
CA ALA A 283 14.14 3.91 -1.21
C ALA A 283 13.60 4.64 -2.44
N ASN A 284 13.29 3.92 -3.51
CA ASN A 284 12.65 4.48 -4.70
C ASN A 284 11.27 5.09 -4.40
N PHE A 285 10.47 4.42 -3.57
CA PHE A 285 9.17 4.97 -3.19
C PHE A 285 9.33 6.24 -2.35
N PHE A 286 10.26 6.27 -1.41
CA PHE A 286 10.56 7.50 -0.65
C PHE A 286 11.09 8.60 -1.56
N ALA A 287 11.97 8.28 -2.52
CA ALA A 287 12.46 9.24 -3.51
C ALA A 287 11.32 9.85 -4.35
N ILE A 288 10.31 9.05 -4.74
CA ILE A 288 9.11 9.53 -5.43
C ILE A 288 8.32 10.51 -4.56
N LEU A 289 8.19 10.26 -3.27
CA LEU A 289 7.43 11.13 -2.36
C LEU A 289 8.20 12.41 -1.99
N GLU A 290 9.53 12.30 -1.78
CA GLU A 290 10.35 13.37 -1.20
C GLU A 290 11.04 14.28 -2.23
N THR A 291 11.20 13.84 -3.49
CA THR A 291 11.97 14.60 -4.49
C THR A 291 11.15 14.92 -5.73
N ASP A 292 11.65 15.83 -6.57
CA ASP A 292 11.15 16.12 -7.91
C ASP A 292 11.93 15.38 -9.02
N GLN A 293 12.83 14.48 -8.63
CA GLN A 293 13.64 13.71 -9.56
C GLN A 293 12.82 12.66 -10.29
N VAL A 294 13.33 12.22 -11.44
CA VAL A 294 12.77 11.07 -12.14
C VAL A 294 13.36 9.81 -11.54
N VAL A 295 12.50 8.97 -10.97
CA VAL A 295 12.88 7.78 -10.22
C VAL A 295 12.26 6.53 -10.88
N PRO A 296 12.96 5.39 -10.95
CA PRO A 296 12.33 4.12 -11.34
C PRO A 296 11.19 3.75 -10.40
N SER A 297 10.04 3.34 -10.93
CA SER A 297 8.89 2.99 -10.08
C SER A 297 9.07 1.70 -9.27
N GLY A 298 9.92 0.80 -9.74
CA GLY A 298 10.46 -0.32 -8.98
C GLY A 298 9.53 -1.51 -8.70
N PHE A 299 8.22 -1.42 -8.87
CA PHE A 299 7.33 -2.52 -8.49
C PHE A 299 6.95 -3.45 -9.66
N PHE A 300 6.38 -2.94 -10.73
CA PHE A 300 5.96 -3.75 -11.87
C PHE A 300 6.34 -3.05 -13.18
N GLY A 301 7.59 -3.00 -13.46
CA GLY A 301 8.13 -2.30 -14.62
C GLY A 301 9.02 -1.14 -14.18
N ASN A 302 10.03 -0.89 -14.98
CA ASN A 302 10.99 0.18 -14.73
C ASN A 302 10.56 1.51 -15.36
N ASN A 303 9.24 1.78 -15.37
CA ASN A 303 8.76 3.03 -15.91
C ASN A 303 9.16 4.17 -14.96
N PRO A 304 9.96 5.12 -15.41
CA PRO A 304 10.38 6.22 -14.58
C PRO A 304 9.21 7.15 -14.26
N THR A 305 9.17 7.59 -13.02
CA THR A 305 8.15 8.52 -12.50
C THR A 305 8.82 9.79 -12.02
N LYS A 306 8.27 10.95 -12.40
CA LYS A 306 8.64 12.22 -11.76
C LYS A 306 8.16 12.19 -10.31
N GLY A 307 9.05 12.54 -9.38
CA GLY A 307 8.70 12.59 -7.96
C GLY A 307 7.68 13.69 -7.64
N LEU A 308 6.96 13.48 -6.54
CA LEU A 308 5.88 14.37 -6.07
C LEU A 308 6.42 15.57 -5.28
N HIS A 309 7.65 15.50 -4.74
CA HIS A 309 8.26 16.55 -3.94
C HIS A 309 7.27 17.11 -2.89
N LEU A 310 6.75 16.22 -2.05
CA LEU A 310 5.77 16.59 -1.04
C LEU A 310 6.42 17.44 0.06
N PRO A 311 5.71 18.44 0.60
CA PRO A 311 6.18 19.19 1.76
C PRO A 311 6.41 18.29 2.98
N LYS A 312 7.33 18.70 3.86
CA LYS A 312 7.71 17.93 5.06
C LYS A 312 6.50 17.58 5.94
N GLU A 313 5.63 18.54 6.17
CA GLU A 313 4.42 18.37 6.98
C GLU A 313 3.43 17.36 6.38
N VAL A 314 3.37 17.27 5.05
CA VAL A 314 2.58 16.26 4.33
C VAL A 314 3.20 14.88 4.48
N LEU A 315 4.54 14.78 4.31
CA LEU A 315 5.28 13.53 4.53
C LEU A 315 5.12 13.02 5.95
N GLU A 316 5.23 13.87 6.97
CA GLU A 316 5.01 13.47 8.36
C GLU A 316 3.62 12.87 8.59
N LYS A 317 2.58 13.41 7.95
CA LYS A 317 1.22 12.88 8.03
C LYS A 317 1.11 11.52 7.36
N ILE A 318 1.58 11.40 6.12
CA ILE A 318 1.52 10.17 5.34
C ILE A 318 2.37 9.07 5.98
N TYR A 319 3.57 9.39 6.45
CA TYR A 319 4.52 8.43 6.98
C TYR A 319 4.13 7.85 8.35
N TYR A 320 3.56 8.68 9.26
CA TYR A 320 3.25 8.15 10.60
C TYR A 320 2.10 8.82 11.34
N LYS A 321 1.89 10.15 11.21
CA LYS A 321 0.90 10.85 12.07
C LYS A 321 -0.52 10.33 11.87
N ASN A 322 -0.91 10.08 10.61
CA ASN A 322 -2.22 9.53 10.32
C ASN A 322 -2.35 8.08 10.84
N ALA A 323 -1.29 7.28 10.72
CA ALA A 323 -1.27 5.94 11.28
C ALA A 323 -1.42 5.96 12.81
N LEU A 324 -0.68 6.81 13.52
CA LEU A 324 -0.81 6.98 14.97
C LEU A 324 -2.21 7.42 15.41
N LYS A 325 -2.89 8.20 14.59
CA LYS A 325 -4.27 8.63 14.86
C LYS A 325 -5.29 7.51 14.68
N LEU A 326 -5.06 6.64 13.68
CA LEU A 326 -6.06 5.66 13.25
C LEU A 326 -5.89 4.29 13.92
N TYR A 327 -4.64 3.80 14.04
CA TYR A 327 -4.39 2.42 14.44
C TYR A 327 -4.33 2.28 15.96
N PRO A 328 -5.27 1.57 16.59
CA PRO A 328 -5.27 1.37 18.04
C PRO A 328 -3.98 0.74 18.54
N GLY A 329 -3.42 1.26 19.63
CA GLY A 329 -2.21 0.73 20.26
C GLY A 329 -0.89 0.97 19.51
N LEU A 330 -0.93 1.59 18.31
CA LEU A 330 0.28 1.84 17.52
C LEU A 330 1.23 2.82 18.20
N LYS A 331 0.68 3.89 18.80
CA LYS A 331 1.47 4.90 19.51
C LYS A 331 2.25 4.28 20.66
N GLU A 332 1.58 3.47 21.49
CA GLU A 332 2.16 2.75 22.61
C GLU A 332 3.19 1.71 22.14
N ALA A 333 2.88 0.99 21.06
CA ALA A 333 3.79 -0.01 20.48
C ALA A 333 5.07 0.63 19.91
N MET A 334 5.00 1.89 19.47
CA MET A 334 6.16 2.66 19.02
C MET A 334 6.90 3.35 20.15
N GLY A 335 6.37 3.36 21.39
CA GLY A 335 6.98 4.03 22.54
C GLY A 335 6.88 5.57 22.50
N LEU A 336 5.81 6.09 21.89
CA LEU A 336 5.56 7.53 21.68
C LEU A 336 4.48 8.09 22.62
#